data_99106bc2f6e9e56da4ca1f0cd0ff67cb
#
_entry.id   99106bc2f6e9e56da4ca1f0cd0ff67cb
#
_cell.length_a   1.000
_cell.length_b   1.000
_cell.length_c   1.000
_cell.angle_alpha   90.00
_cell.angle_beta   90.00
_cell.angle_gamma   90.00
#
_symmetry.space_group_name_H-M   'P 1'
#
loop_
_entity.id
_entity.type
_entity.pdbx_description
1 polymer ?
#
loop_
_entity_poly.entity_id
_entity_poly.type
_entity_poly.pdbx_seq_one_letter_code
_entity_poly.pdbx_strand_id
1 'polypeptide(L)'
;MIIARSPLRITLGGGGTDLPAYYRGHDGFLLAAAIDKYVYVTINRPFAQGIYLKYSVLEHVEKVDQVRHPIIREALLRQELKTPQIEITTLADIPAGTGLGSSGSFTTALLKALYAHRRKLIHPQELAELACHLEIDCLREPIGKQDQYIAAYGGLTCFTFHKDDRVTVEPLRVSMDTMFDLEDNLLLFFTGFTRRTAGILEDQKARCQSNDETMLRNLHYVKEVGIRSRAALESGNLVQFGELMHEHWEHKKQRSSRTSNEQIDHWYALARHNGAVGGKLVGAGGGGFLMFYARDRNLLRHAMANAGLEEVRFKFDFEGTKVILS
;
A
#
# COMPACT_ATOMS: atom_id res chain seq x y z
N MET A 1 12.28 24.67 -7.07
CA MET A 1 12.31 23.17 -7.03
C MET A 1 11.30 22.74 -5.99
N ILE A 2 10.51 21.72 -6.27
CA ILE A 2 9.51 21.18 -5.33
C ILE A 2 9.86 19.73 -5.04
N ILE A 3 9.78 19.32 -3.79
CA ILE A 3 9.92 17.92 -3.38
C ILE A 3 8.69 17.53 -2.57
N ALA A 4 7.96 16.54 -3.04
CA ALA A 4 6.92 15.88 -2.28
C ALA A 4 7.36 14.47 -1.88
N ARG A 5 6.91 13.99 -0.72
CA ARG A 5 7.06 12.61 -0.29
C ARG A 5 5.71 12.00 0.02
N SER A 6 5.62 10.70 -0.16
CA SER A 6 4.44 9.91 0.20
C SER A 6 4.88 8.63 0.90
N PRO A 7 4.27 8.27 2.04
CA PRO A 7 4.64 7.07 2.78
C PRO A 7 4.21 5.80 2.04
N LEU A 8 4.97 4.73 2.21
CA LEU A 8 4.55 3.37 1.94
C LEU A 8 3.60 2.89 3.03
N ARG A 9 2.96 1.73 2.83
CA ARG A 9 1.96 1.21 3.77
C ARG A 9 2.10 -0.28 4.05
N ILE A 10 1.63 -0.66 5.22
CA ILE A 10 1.28 -2.04 5.57
C ILE A 10 -0.23 -2.15 5.79
N THR A 11 -0.83 -3.28 5.37
CA THR A 11 -2.25 -3.55 5.61
C THR A 11 -2.36 -4.41 6.86
N LEU A 12 -3.05 -3.92 7.88
CA LEU A 12 -3.22 -4.61 9.16
C LEU A 12 -4.42 -5.58 9.13
N GLY A 13 -5.53 -5.22 8.46
CA GLY A 13 -6.72 -6.07 8.34
C GLY A 13 -7.57 -5.72 7.12
N GLY A 14 -8.44 -6.63 6.68
CA GLY A 14 -9.47 -6.39 5.65
C GLY A 14 -8.99 -6.33 4.20
N GLY A 15 -7.72 -6.58 3.92
CA GLY A 15 -7.12 -6.40 2.59
C GLY A 15 -7.78 -7.21 1.47
N GLY A 16 -8.04 -6.56 0.35
CA GLY A 16 -8.74 -7.09 -0.82
C GLY A 16 -10.22 -6.72 -0.89
N THR A 17 -10.80 -6.16 0.19
CA THR A 17 -12.19 -5.70 0.20
C THR A 17 -12.35 -4.25 -0.30
N ASP A 18 -11.24 -3.61 -0.61
CA ASP A 18 -11.10 -2.28 -1.23
C ASP A 18 -11.19 -2.30 -2.76
N LEU A 19 -11.31 -3.49 -3.37
CA LEU A 19 -11.51 -3.64 -4.81
C LEU A 19 -12.94 -3.23 -5.22
N PRO A 20 -13.13 -2.39 -6.27
CA PRO A 20 -14.45 -1.98 -6.77
C PRO A 20 -15.38 -3.16 -7.07
N ALA A 21 -14.82 -4.27 -7.59
CA ALA A 21 -15.58 -5.50 -7.87
C ALA A 21 -16.19 -6.15 -6.62
N TYR A 22 -15.67 -5.84 -5.42
CA TYR A 22 -16.23 -6.33 -4.17
C TYR A 22 -17.07 -5.28 -3.45
N TYR A 23 -16.50 -4.07 -3.16
CA TYR A 23 -17.19 -3.13 -2.26
C TYR A 23 -18.47 -2.53 -2.87
N ARG A 24 -18.56 -2.41 -4.20
CA ARG A 24 -19.80 -1.93 -4.85
C ARG A 24 -21.01 -2.85 -4.63
N GLY A 25 -20.78 -4.12 -4.33
CA GLY A 25 -21.81 -5.08 -3.93
C GLY A 25 -22.02 -5.21 -2.43
N HIS A 26 -20.96 -5.07 -1.63
CA HIS A 26 -20.93 -5.61 -0.26
C HIS A 26 -20.38 -4.65 0.80
N ASP A 27 -20.06 -3.41 0.46
CA ASP A 27 -19.21 -2.51 1.25
C ASP A 27 -17.89 -3.17 1.64
N GLY A 28 -16.80 -2.43 1.63
CA GLY A 28 -15.47 -2.91 2.03
C GLY A 28 -15.04 -2.31 3.36
N PHE A 29 -14.16 -3.01 4.08
CA PHE A 29 -13.50 -2.49 5.26
C PHE A 29 -12.02 -2.86 5.24
N LEU A 30 -11.18 -1.89 5.58
CA LEU A 30 -9.74 -2.09 5.61
C LEU A 30 -9.11 -1.28 6.73
N LEU A 31 -8.13 -1.89 7.38
CA LEU A 31 -7.26 -1.26 8.36
C LEU A 31 -5.83 -1.27 7.83
N ALA A 32 -5.23 -0.10 7.69
CA ALA A 32 -3.87 0.06 7.21
C ALA A 32 -3.06 1.04 8.06
N ALA A 33 -1.75 0.96 7.95
CA ALA A 33 -0.82 1.90 8.55
C ALA A 33 0.16 2.41 7.49
N ALA A 34 0.38 3.72 7.48
CA ALA A 34 1.49 4.33 6.76
C ALA A 34 2.78 4.15 7.55
N ILE A 35 3.90 3.97 6.86
CA ILE A 35 5.21 3.72 7.47
C ILE A 35 6.26 4.71 6.95
N ASP A 36 7.30 4.95 7.74
CA ASP A 36 8.42 5.86 7.48
C ASP A 36 9.38 5.36 6.37
N LYS A 37 8.83 4.78 5.35
CA LYS A 37 9.49 4.45 4.08
C LYS A 37 8.71 5.15 2.98
N TYR A 38 9.42 5.87 2.12
CA TYR A 38 8.80 6.86 1.26
C TYR A 38 9.10 6.66 -0.22
N VAL A 39 8.20 7.19 -1.02
CA VAL A 39 8.47 7.56 -2.41
C VAL A 39 8.57 9.08 -2.45
N TYR A 40 9.61 9.58 -3.09
CA TYR A 40 9.87 11.00 -3.29
C TYR A 40 9.68 11.36 -4.76
N VAL A 41 9.04 12.49 -5.01
CA VAL A 41 8.92 13.08 -6.33
C VAL A 41 9.44 14.52 -6.27
N THR A 42 10.44 14.78 -7.09
CA THR A 42 11.00 16.14 -7.26
C THR A 42 10.51 16.71 -8.58
N ILE A 43 10.02 17.95 -8.56
CA ILE A 43 9.67 18.72 -9.75
C ILE A 43 10.54 19.97 -9.80
N ASN A 44 11.16 20.16 -10.96
CA ASN A 44 11.94 21.34 -11.28
C ASN A 44 11.52 21.93 -12.63
N ARG A 45 11.78 23.20 -12.86
CA ARG A 45 11.69 23.83 -14.17
C ARG A 45 13.11 23.93 -14.74
N PRO A 46 13.50 23.07 -15.69
CA PRO A 46 14.81 23.11 -16.33
C PRO A 46 14.95 24.36 -17.20
N PHE A 47 16.18 24.77 -17.51
CA PHE A 47 16.44 25.86 -18.45
C PHE A 47 16.07 25.45 -19.88
N ALA A 48 16.40 24.22 -20.27
CA ALA A 48 16.08 23.68 -21.59
C ALA A 48 14.60 23.35 -21.73
N GLN A 49 14.07 23.47 -22.94
CA GLN A 49 12.69 23.10 -23.28
C GLN A 49 12.48 21.59 -23.20
N GLY A 50 11.25 21.16 -22.92
CA GLY A 50 10.86 19.75 -22.94
C GLY A 50 10.56 19.16 -21.55
N ILE A 51 10.29 17.87 -21.57
CA ILE A 51 9.93 17.05 -20.41
C ILE A 51 11.08 16.10 -20.14
N TYR A 52 11.69 16.21 -18.98
CA TYR A 52 12.79 15.36 -18.51
C TYR A 52 12.28 14.47 -17.38
N LEU A 53 12.34 13.16 -17.55
CA LEU A 53 11.87 12.21 -16.54
C LEU A 53 13.01 11.28 -16.12
N LYS A 54 13.21 11.16 -14.81
CA LYS A 54 14.21 10.30 -14.17
C LYS A 54 13.54 9.40 -13.14
N TYR A 55 13.32 8.17 -13.52
CA TYR A 55 12.82 7.09 -12.66
C TYR A 55 13.69 5.85 -12.87
N SER A 56 13.17 4.63 -13.04
CA SER A 56 13.95 3.46 -13.48
C SER A 56 14.48 3.59 -14.92
N VAL A 57 13.96 4.55 -15.67
CA VAL A 57 14.36 4.88 -17.05
C VAL A 57 14.55 6.41 -17.16
N LEU A 58 15.43 6.83 -18.06
CA LEU A 58 15.56 8.24 -18.45
C LEU A 58 14.73 8.48 -19.71
N GLU A 59 13.86 9.50 -19.66
CA GLU A 59 13.10 9.97 -20.81
C GLU A 59 13.34 11.47 -21.02
N HIS A 60 13.45 11.85 -22.29
CA HIS A 60 13.41 13.26 -22.72
C HIS A 60 12.48 13.34 -23.92
N VAL A 61 11.40 14.09 -23.80
CA VAL A 61 10.37 14.25 -24.83
C VAL A 61 9.89 15.70 -24.87
N GLU A 62 9.31 16.10 -26.00
CA GLU A 62 8.82 17.47 -26.20
C GLU A 62 7.34 17.63 -25.77
N LYS A 63 6.55 16.56 -25.92
CA LYS A 63 5.10 16.58 -25.67
C LYS A 63 4.69 15.48 -24.69
N VAL A 64 3.62 15.72 -23.96
CA VAL A 64 3.10 14.80 -22.93
C VAL A 64 2.64 13.46 -23.51
N ASP A 65 2.10 13.45 -24.72
CA ASP A 65 1.66 12.22 -25.41
C ASP A 65 2.81 11.25 -25.74
N GLN A 66 4.05 11.74 -25.79
CA GLN A 66 5.26 10.96 -25.99
C GLN A 66 5.79 10.30 -24.71
N VAL A 67 5.31 10.71 -23.54
CA VAL A 67 5.73 10.15 -22.25
C VAL A 67 5.31 8.68 -22.16
N ARG A 68 6.29 7.80 -21.91
CA ARG A 68 6.06 6.35 -21.81
C ARG A 68 5.48 5.93 -20.47
N HIS A 69 5.89 6.59 -19.38
CA HIS A 69 5.40 6.27 -18.05
C HIS A 69 3.90 6.62 -17.92
N PRO A 70 2.99 5.64 -17.79
CA PRO A 70 1.55 5.89 -17.94
C PRO A 70 1.00 6.84 -16.87
N ILE A 71 1.37 6.66 -15.60
CA ILE A 71 0.89 7.52 -14.51
C ILE A 71 1.38 8.97 -14.70
N ILE A 72 2.65 9.17 -15.09
CA ILE A 72 3.17 10.54 -15.32
C ILE A 72 2.44 11.18 -16.49
N ARG A 73 2.24 10.44 -17.58
CA ARG A 73 1.51 10.97 -18.75
C ARG A 73 0.10 11.40 -18.38
N GLU A 74 -0.68 10.55 -17.74
CA GLU A 74 -2.06 10.86 -17.34
C GLU A 74 -2.11 12.03 -16.33
N ALA A 75 -1.18 12.07 -15.36
CA ALA A 75 -1.12 13.17 -14.41
C ALA A 75 -0.82 14.51 -15.09
N LEU A 76 0.09 14.56 -16.06
CA LEU A 76 0.42 15.77 -16.82
C LEU A 76 -0.75 16.22 -17.72
N LEU A 77 -1.40 15.29 -18.41
CA LEU A 77 -2.58 15.56 -19.25
C LEU A 77 -3.71 16.17 -18.41
N ARG A 78 -4.00 15.60 -17.25
CA ARG A 78 -5.05 16.07 -16.36
C ARG A 78 -4.75 17.45 -15.76
N GLN A 79 -3.49 17.82 -15.65
CA GLN A 79 -3.07 19.18 -15.28
C GLN A 79 -3.05 20.16 -16.48
N GLU A 80 -3.54 19.72 -17.64
CA GLU A 80 -3.58 20.53 -18.90
C GLU A 80 -2.18 21.02 -19.34
N LEU A 81 -1.14 20.31 -18.93
CA LEU A 81 0.25 20.62 -19.29
C LEU A 81 0.59 19.90 -20.61
N LYS A 82 0.29 20.53 -21.75
CA LYS A 82 0.50 19.89 -23.07
C LYS A 82 1.97 19.86 -23.51
N THR A 83 2.69 20.97 -23.28
CA THR A 83 4.10 21.15 -23.65
C THR A 83 4.85 21.81 -22.48
N PRO A 84 4.95 21.13 -21.32
CA PRO A 84 5.55 21.75 -20.15
C PRO A 84 7.08 21.77 -20.28
N GLN A 85 7.69 22.80 -19.73
CA GLN A 85 9.11 22.85 -19.43
C GLN A 85 9.27 22.32 -18.00
N ILE A 86 9.44 20.99 -17.87
CA ILE A 86 9.39 20.33 -16.57
C ILE A 86 10.39 19.17 -16.47
N GLU A 87 11.02 19.04 -15.33
CA GLU A 87 11.83 17.89 -14.96
C GLU A 87 11.18 17.19 -13.75
N ILE A 88 10.96 15.89 -13.86
CA ILE A 88 10.40 15.05 -12.79
C ILE A 88 11.40 13.94 -12.46
N THR A 89 11.85 13.90 -11.20
CA THR A 89 12.76 12.85 -10.70
C THR A 89 12.09 12.10 -9.57
N THR A 90 12.25 10.77 -9.53
CA THR A 90 11.66 9.91 -8.50
C THR A 90 12.74 9.13 -7.76
N LEU A 91 12.57 9.00 -6.45
CA LEU A 91 13.38 8.18 -5.58
C LEU A 91 12.45 7.36 -4.67
N ALA A 92 12.87 6.20 -4.23
CA ALA A 92 12.10 5.37 -3.29
C ALA A 92 13.04 4.66 -2.32
N ASP A 93 12.64 4.61 -1.04
CA ASP A 93 13.40 3.89 0.00
C ASP A 93 13.32 2.37 -0.20
N ILE A 94 12.21 1.88 -0.75
CA ILE A 94 11.95 0.47 -1.01
C ILE A 94 11.57 0.30 -2.49
N PRO A 95 12.14 -0.68 -3.20
CA PRO A 95 11.81 -0.91 -4.61
C PRO A 95 10.32 -1.18 -4.85
N ALA A 96 9.84 -0.81 -6.03
CA ALA A 96 8.48 -1.13 -6.48
C ALA A 96 8.26 -2.66 -6.58
N GLY A 97 7.00 -3.11 -6.48
CA GLY A 97 6.65 -4.54 -6.61
C GLY A 97 6.85 -5.37 -5.34
N THR A 98 7.15 -4.74 -4.20
CA THR A 98 7.36 -5.41 -2.91
C THR A 98 6.09 -5.56 -2.07
N GLY A 99 4.95 -5.07 -2.55
CA GLY A 99 3.66 -5.18 -1.87
C GLY A 99 3.38 -4.10 -0.82
N LEU A 100 4.19 -3.04 -0.73
CA LEU A 100 4.04 -1.94 0.23
C LEU A 100 3.29 -0.71 -0.33
N GLY A 101 2.57 -0.83 -1.45
CA GLY A 101 1.74 0.24 -2.00
C GLY A 101 2.49 1.32 -2.77
N SER A 102 3.67 1.00 -3.31
CA SER A 102 4.55 1.99 -3.95
C SER A 102 3.95 2.70 -5.16
N SER A 103 3.04 2.08 -5.92
CA SER A 103 2.33 2.75 -7.03
C SER A 103 1.43 3.88 -6.51
N GLY A 104 0.55 3.58 -5.54
CA GLY A 104 -0.33 4.58 -4.94
C GLY A 104 0.46 5.71 -4.25
N SER A 105 1.56 5.38 -3.55
CA SER A 105 2.45 6.37 -2.95
C SER A 105 3.14 7.24 -4.01
N PHE A 106 3.57 6.64 -5.12
CA PHE A 106 4.13 7.40 -6.24
C PHE A 106 3.10 8.35 -6.85
N THR A 107 1.88 7.85 -7.13
CA THR A 107 0.81 8.65 -7.74
C THR A 107 0.42 9.82 -6.86
N THR A 108 0.26 9.60 -5.55
CA THR A 108 -0.07 10.69 -4.59
C THR A 108 1.07 11.71 -4.45
N ALA A 109 2.35 11.26 -4.37
CA ALA A 109 3.49 12.17 -4.33
C ALA A 109 3.59 13.02 -5.61
N LEU A 110 3.41 12.40 -6.79
CA LEU A 110 3.43 13.08 -8.08
C LEU A 110 2.33 14.15 -8.17
N LEU A 111 1.11 13.79 -7.85
CA LEU A 111 -0.03 14.73 -7.88
C LEU A 111 0.19 15.87 -6.90
N LYS A 112 0.62 15.58 -5.67
CA LYS A 112 0.92 16.61 -4.66
C LYS A 112 1.99 17.59 -5.13
N ALA A 113 3.07 17.08 -5.74
CA ALA A 113 4.14 17.90 -6.30
C ALA A 113 3.66 18.75 -7.48
N LEU A 114 2.82 18.20 -8.38
CA LEU A 114 2.23 18.93 -9.52
C LEU A 114 1.29 20.05 -9.06
N TYR A 115 0.44 19.79 -8.06
CA TYR A 115 -0.43 20.81 -7.47
C TYR A 115 0.41 21.95 -6.85
N ALA A 116 1.45 21.61 -6.08
CA ALA A 116 2.36 22.60 -5.51
C ALA A 116 3.11 23.38 -6.60
N HIS A 117 3.55 22.73 -7.68
CA HIS A 117 4.18 23.38 -8.84
C HIS A 117 3.27 24.42 -9.49
N ARG A 118 1.96 24.18 -9.47
CA ARG A 118 0.93 25.14 -9.94
C ARG A 118 0.45 26.10 -8.87
N ARG A 119 1.06 26.11 -7.69
CA ARG A 119 0.66 26.92 -6.51
C ARG A 119 -0.80 26.66 -6.08
N LYS A 120 -1.26 25.41 -6.21
CA LYS A 120 -2.59 24.97 -5.79
C LYS A 120 -2.48 24.05 -4.58
N LEU A 121 -3.45 24.16 -3.68
CA LEU A 121 -3.62 23.20 -2.58
C LEU A 121 -4.48 22.02 -3.03
N ILE A 122 -4.25 20.87 -2.44
CA ILE A 122 -5.10 19.69 -2.58
C ILE A 122 -5.21 19.02 -1.21
N HIS A 123 -6.45 18.71 -0.81
CA HIS A 123 -6.73 18.02 0.44
C HIS A 123 -6.51 16.50 0.30
N PRO A 124 -6.23 15.78 1.41
CA PRO A 124 -5.98 14.33 1.37
C PRO A 124 -7.10 13.53 0.68
N GLN A 125 -8.36 13.86 0.93
CA GLN A 125 -9.50 13.21 0.27
C GLN A 125 -9.46 13.38 -1.25
N GLU A 126 -9.32 14.60 -1.72
CA GLU A 126 -9.26 14.92 -3.15
C GLU A 126 -8.03 14.27 -3.80
N LEU A 127 -6.89 14.28 -3.09
CA LEU A 127 -5.64 13.66 -3.55
C LEU A 127 -5.81 12.14 -3.74
N ALA A 128 -6.41 11.47 -2.75
CA ALA A 128 -6.65 10.03 -2.80
C ALA A 128 -7.62 9.66 -3.93
N GLU A 129 -8.74 10.40 -4.05
CA GLU A 129 -9.75 10.16 -5.11
C GLU A 129 -9.14 10.38 -6.50
N LEU A 130 -8.37 11.46 -6.68
CA LEU A 130 -7.70 11.74 -7.95
C LEU A 130 -6.67 10.66 -8.30
N ALA A 131 -5.90 10.18 -7.33
CA ALA A 131 -4.95 9.10 -7.54
C ALA A 131 -5.65 7.77 -7.89
N CYS A 132 -6.75 7.43 -7.20
CA CYS A 132 -7.59 6.29 -7.54
C CYS A 132 -8.14 6.40 -8.96
N HIS A 133 -8.68 7.57 -9.32
CA HIS A 133 -9.22 7.81 -10.65
C HIS A 133 -8.16 7.62 -11.75
N LEU A 134 -6.94 8.10 -11.55
CA LEU A 134 -5.87 7.90 -12.52
C LEU A 134 -5.51 6.42 -12.69
N GLU A 135 -5.29 5.70 -11.60
CA GLU A 135 -4.83 4.31 -11.68
C GLU A 135 -5.97 3.33 -12.05
N ILE A 136 -7.17 3.50 -11.45
CA ILE A 136 -8.27 2.55 -11.61
C ILE A 136 -9.10 2.84 -12.86
N ASP A 137 -9.49 4.12 -13.08
CA ASP A 137 -10.44 4.44 -14.15
C ASP A 137 -9.72 4.76 -15.47
N CYS A 138 -8.66 5.60 -15.45
CA CYS A 138 -7.95 5.99 -16.65
C CYS A 138 -7.02 4.87 -17.15
N LEU A 139 -6.19 4.31 -16.25
CA LEU A 139 -5.21 3.26 -16.60
C LEU A 139 -5.79 1.85 -16.49
N ARG A 140 -6.98 1.69 -15.88
CA ARG A 140 -7.68 0.41 -15.71
C ARG A 140 -6.89 -0.65 -14.93
N GLU A 141 -6.00 -0.21 -14.04
CA GLU A 141 -5.26 -1.13 -13.19
C GLU A 141 -6.21 -1.97 -12.32
N PRO A 142 -5.96 -3.27 -12.14
CA PRO A 142 -6.82 -4.16 -11.37
C PRO A 142 -6.58 -4.05 -9.86
N ILE A 143 -6.53 -2.83 -9.34
CA ILE A 143 -6.19 -2.53 -7.94
C ILE A 143 -7.39 -2.00 -7.17
N GLY A 144 -7.28 -1.98 -5.83
CA GLY A 144 -8.21 -1.32 -4.93
C GLY A 144 -7.79 0.11 -4.59
N LYS A 145 -8.56 0.74 -3.72
CA LYS A 145 -8.35 2.15 -3.32
C LYS A 145 -7.43 2.33 -2.11
N GLN A 146 -6.98 1.24 -1.44
CA GLN A 146 -6.28 1.34 -0.16
C GLN A 146 -4.98 2.13 -0.22
N ASP A 147 -4.17 1.93 -1.26
CA ASP A 147 -2.81 2.42 -1.34
C ASP A 147 -2.79 3.95 -1.45
N GLN A 148 -3.66 4.49 -2.30
CA GLN A 148 -3.81 5.92 -2.50
C GLN A 148 -4.36 6.62 -1.25
N TYR A 149 -5.34 6.00 -0.59
CA TYR A 149 -5.96 6.55 0.61
C TYR A 149 -5.00 6.60 1.79
N ILE A 150 -4.36 5.47 2.13
CA ILE A 150 -3.42 5.46 3.26
C ILE A 150 -2.19 6.33 3.00
N ALA A 151 -1.71 6.39 1.76
CA ALA A 151 -0.61 7.26 1.38
C ALA A 151 -0.98 8.75 1.53
N ALA A 152 -2.21 9.14 1.16
CA ALA A 152 -2.67 10.52 1.28
C ALA A 152 -2.89 10.95 2.73
N TYR A 153 -3.46 10.08 3.57
CA TYR A 153 -3.86 10.41 4.94
C TYR A 153 -2.78 10.12 5.99
N GLY A 154 -1.99 9.05 5.80
CA GLY A 154 -1.05 8.61 6.83
C GLY A 154 -1.70 7.92 8.02
N GLY A 155 -0.94 7.71 9.07
CA GLY A 155 -1.37 7.19 10.37
C GLY A 155 -1.73 5.71 10.37
N LEU A 156 -2.40 5.31 11.45
CA LEU A 156 -3.15 4.05 11.54
C LEU A 156 -4.60 4.38 11.26
N THR A 157 -5.13 3.88 10.15
CA THR A 157 -6.39 4.38 9.61
C THR A 157 -7.30 3.25 9.15
N CYS A 158 -8.57 3.35 9.52
CA CYS A 158 -9.66 2.51 9.04
C CYS A 158 -10.33 3.16 7.84
N PHE A 159 -10.59 2.38 6.81
CA PHE A 159 -11.31 2.81 5.61
C PHE A 159 -12.55 1.94 5.42
N THR A 160 -13.70 2.59 5.26
CA THR A 160 -14.93 1.93 4.81
C THR A 160 -15.21 2.36 3.39
N PHE A 161 -15.22 1.40 2.46
CA PHE A 161 -15.50 1.62 1.05
C PHE A 161 -16.99 1.32 0.82
N HIS A 162 -17.77 2.35 0.51
CA HIS A 162 -19.21 2.22 0.34
C HIS A 162 -19.58 1.81 -1.09
N LYS A 163 -20.78 1.23 -1.24
CA LYS A 163 -21.33 0.81 -2.55
C LYS A 163 -21.45 1.95 -3.56
N ASP A 164 -21.61 3.17 -3.08
CA ASP A 164 -21.70 4.41 -3.87
C ASP A 164 -20.34 5.06 -4.17
N ASP A 165 -19.26 4.30 -4.04
CA ASP A 165 -17.87 4.72 -4.25
C ASP A 165 -17.33 5.73 -3.20
N ARG A 166 -18.11 6.20 -2.23
CA ARG A 166 -17.61 7.01 -1.12
C ARG A 166 -16.67 6.19 -0.24
N VAL A 167 -15.69 6.87 0.36
CA VAL A 167 -14.79 6.28 1.34
C VAL A 167 -14.86 7.07 2.64
N THR A 168 -15.23 6.37 3.71
CA THR A 168 -15.14 6.93 5.06
C THR A 168 -13.75 6.64 5.62
N VAL A 169 -13.11 7.66 6.15
CA VAL A 169 -11.74 7.60 6.70
C VAL A 169 -11.81 7.91 8.19
N GLU A 170 -11.38 6.96 9.02
CA GLU A 170 -11.40 7.08 10.49
C GLU A 170 -10.02 6.73 11.05
N PRO A 171 -9.36 7.65 11.77
CA PRO A 171 -8.14 7.29 12.51
C PRO A 171 -8.44 6.17 13.51
N LEU A 172 -7.55 5.19 13.60
CA LEU A 172 -7.63 4.13 14.61
C LEU A 172 -7.36 4.72 15.99
N ARG A 173 -8.23 4.46 16.95
CA ARG A 173 -8.15 4.99 18.33
C ARG A 173 -7.37 4.02 19.22
N VAL A 174 -6.07 4.19 19.29
CA VAL A 174 -5.17 3.40 20.15
C VAL A 174 -4.48 4.29 21.17
N SER A 175 -4.17 3.73 22.34
CA SER A 175 -3.31 4.42 23.31
C SER A 175 -1.88 4.54 22.79
N MET A 176 -1.11 5.49 23.33
CA MET A 176 0.32 5.63 22.98
C MET A 176 1.11 4.36 23.32
N ASP A 177 0.81 3.73 24.45
CA ASP A 177 1.47 2.49 24.89
C ASP A 177 1.18 1.36 23.89
N THR A 178 -0.08 1.18 23.48
CA THR A 178 -0.47 0.19 22.45
C THR A 178 0.25 0.46 21.12
N MET A 179 0.38 1.73 20.74
CA MET A 179 1.06 2.12 19.51
C MET A 179 2.56 1.78 19.56
N PHE A 180 3.24 2.10 20.67
CA PHE A 180 4.66 1.79 20.84
C PHE A 180 4.89 0.27 20.92
N ASP A 181 4.07 -0.45 21.64
CA ASP A 181 4.13 -1.91 21.69
C ASP A 181 3.91 -2.54 20.32
N LEU A 182 3.00 -1.98 19.51
CA LEU A 182 2.76 -2.45 18.15
C LEU A 182 3.99 -2.17 17.25
N GLU A 183 4.57 -0.97 17.29
CA GLU A 183 5.80 -0.64 16.54
C GLU A 183 6.97 -1.54 16.92
N ASP A 184 7.13 -1.81 18.21
CA ASP A 184 8.22 -2.61 18.73
C ASP A 184 8.13 -4.10 18.35
N ASN A 185 6.92 -4.64 18.25
CA ASN A 185 6.65 -6.07 18.12
C ASN A 185 6.09 -6.46 16.73
N LEU A 186 5.86 -5.50 15.85
CA LEU A 186 5.47 -5.75 14.46
C LEU A 186 6.70 -5.71 13.54
N LEU A 187 7.15 -6.87 13.09
CA LEU A 187 8.39 -7.02 12.32
C LEU A 187 8.10 -7.29 10.85
N LEU A 188 8.94 -6.73 9.98
CA LEU A 188 8.79 -6.81 8.53
C LEU A 188 10.06 -7.40 7.92
N PHE A 189 9.95 -8.56 7.25
CA PHE A 189 11.07 -9.28 6.65
C PHE A 189 10.92 -9.38 5.14
N PHE A 190 11.97 -8.99 4.39
CA PHE A 190 11.98 -9.08 2.95
C PHE A 190 12.23 -10.52 2.49
N THR A 191 11.39 -11.02 1.60
CA THR A 191 11.49 -12.41 1.09
C THR A 191 12.47 -12.60 -0.06
N GLY A 192 13.13 -11.53 -0.51
CA GLY A 192 14.04 -11.57 -1.66
C GLY A 192 13.33 -11.64 -3.02
N PHE A 193 12.00 -11.78 -3.05
CA PHE A 193 11.24 -11.88 -4.29
C PHE A 193 10.39 -10.63 -4.52
N THR A 194 10.46 -10.11 -5.74
CA THR A 194 9.51 -9.14 -6.25
C THR A 194 8.69 -9.80 -7.37
N ARG A 195 7.37 -9.68 -7.35
CA ARG A 195 6.52 -10.20 -8.41
C ARG A 195 5.56 -9.14 -8.91
N ARG A 196 5.19 -9.25 -10.18
CA ARG A 196 4.04 -8.51 -10.71
C ARG A 196 2.77 -9.05 -10.06
N THR A 197 2.15 -8.25 -9.19
CA THR A 197 0.95 -8.62 -8.43
C THR A 197 -0.33 -8.57 -9.29
N ALA A 198 -0.25 -7.97 -10.47
CA ALA A 198 -1.39 -7.77 -11.37
C ALA A 198 -2.21 -9.05 -11.62
N GLY A 199 -1.56 -10.17 -11.92
CA GLY A 199 -2.28 -11.42 -12.21
C GLY A 199 -3.05 -12.02 -11.02
N ILE A 200 -2.65 -11.75 -9.76
CA ILE A 200 -3.40 -12.18 -8.56
C ILE A 200 -4.63 -11.29 -8.38
N LEU A 201 -4.47 -9.98 -8.57
CA LEU A 201 -5.56 -9.01 -8.43
C LEU A 201 -6.55 -9.11 -9.59
N GLU A 202 -6.09 -9.39 -10.81
CA GLU A 202 -6.94 -9.68 -11.97
C GLU A 202 -7.82 -10.91 -11.73
N ASP A 203 -7.25 -12.01 -11.22
CA ASP A 203 -8.00 -13.22 -10.87
C ASP A 203 -9.05 -12.92 -9.80
N GLN A 204 -8.68 -12.23 -8.73
CA GLN A 204 -9.60 -11.83 -7.68
C GLN A 204 -10.73 -10.94 -8.23
N LYS A 205 -10.40 -9.95 -9.09
CA LYS A 205 -11.38 -9.06 -9.75
C LYS A 205 -12.34 -9.85 -10.61
N ALA A 206 -11.84 -10.74 -11.47
CA ALA A 206 -12.66 -11.55 -12.38
C ALA A 206 -13.62 -12.48 -11.60
N ARG A 207 -13.14 -13.12 -10.54
CA ARG A 207 -13.96 -14.00 -9.70
C ARG A 207 -15.02 -13.22 -8.90
N CYS A 208 -14.73 -12.01 -8.44
CA CYS A 208 -15.75 -11.17 -7.83
C CYS A 208 -16.83 -10.74 -8.85
N GLN A 209 -16.41 -10.38 -10.07
CA GLN A 209 -17.36 -9.99 -11.15
C GLN A 209 -18.26 -11.15 -11.61
N SER A 210 -17.75 -12.38 -11.57
CA SER A 210 -18.56 -13.58 -11.88
C SER A 210 -19.39 -14.07 -10.70
N ASN A 211 -19.43 -13.37 -9.57
CA ASN A 211 -20.09 -13.77 -8.32
C ASN A 211 -19.66 -15.16 -7.82
N ASP A 212 -18.36 -15.47 -7.91
CA ASP A 212 -17.81 -16.71 -7.34
C ASP A 212 -18.05 -16.72 -5.82
N GLU A 213 -18.95 -17.59 -5.36
CA GLU A 213 -19.37 -17.68 -3.96
C GLU A 213 -18.19 -17.98 -3.01
N THR A 214 -17.22 -18.75 -3.46
CA THR A 214 -16.04 -19.10 -2.64
C THR A 214 -15.17 -17.87 -2.42
N MET A 215 -14.94 -17.07 -3.48
CA MET A 215 -14.21 -15.82 -3.38
C MET A 215 -14.98 -14.82 -2.50
N LEU A 216 -16.27 -14.65 -2.70
CA LEU A 216 -17.09 -13.72 -1.93
C LEU A 216 -17.12 -14.10 -0.44
N ARG A 217 -17.34 -15.37 -0.11
CA ARG A 217 -17.28 -15.86 1.29
C ARG A 217 -15.93 -15.59 1.93
N ASN A 218 -14.85 -15.83 1.21
CA ASN A 218 -13.48 -15.52 1.70
C ASN A 218 -13.30 -14.03 1.98
N LEU A 219 -13.76 -13.14 1.10
CA LEU A 219 -13.66 -11.69 1.28
C LEU A 219 -14.57 -11.19 2.42
N HIS A 220 -15.77 -11.72 2.57
CA HIS A 220 -16.64 -11.43 3.73
C HIS A 220 -15.96 -11.79 5.03
N TYR A 221 -15.36 -12.97 5.09
CA TYR A 221 -14.63 -13.42 6.27
C TYR A 221 -13.43 -12.52 6.59
N VAL A 222 -12.63 -12.15 5.58
CA VAL A 222 -11.48 -11.27 5.79
C VAL A 222 -11.91 -9.85 6.18
N LYS A 223 -13.06 -9.38 5.70
CA LYS A 223 -13.66 -8.13 6.19
C LYS A 223 -13.96 -8.21 7.68
N GLU A 224 -14.60 -9.29 8.10
CA GLU A 224 -14.93 -9.52 9.52
C GLU A 224 -13.67 -9.61 10.38
N VAL A 225 -12.65 -10.35 9.95
CA VAL A 225 -11.34 -10.39 10.62
C VAL A 225 -10.73 -8.98 10.71
N GLY A 226 -10.89 -8.16 9.69
CA GLY A 226 -10.44 -6.76 9.70
C GLY A 226 -11.14 -5.91 10.78
N ILE A 227 -12.45 -6.05 10.93
CA ILE A 227 -13.25 -5.37 11.98
C ILE A 227 -12.83 -5.86 13.37
N ARG A 228 -12.64 -7.16 13.55
CA ARG A 228 -12.14 -7.75 14.82
C ARG A 228 -10.71 -7.27 15.11
N SER A 229 -9.85 -7.10 14.09
CA SER A 229 -8.51 -6.55 14.26
C SER A 229 -8.54 -5.10 14.75
N ARG A 230 -9.48 -4.27 14.24
CA ARG A 230 -9.73 -2.93 14.77
C ARG A 230 -10.05 -2.98 16.28
N ALA A 231 -11.01 -3.80 16.67
CA ALA A 231 -11.43 -3.91 18.08
C ALA A 231 -10.27 -4.40 18.97
N ALA A 232 -9.48 -5.37 18.53
CA ALA A 232 -8.33 -5.87 19.28
C ALA A 232 -7.26 -4.78 19.48
N LEU A 233 -6.96 -3.98 18.45
CA LEU A 233 -6.01 -2.87 18.55
C LEU A 233 -6.54 -1.74 19.44
N GLU A 234 -7.80 -1.34 19.29
CA GLU A 234 -8.42 -0.27 20.10
C GLU A 234 -8.52 -0.65 21.59
N SER A 235 -8.64 -1.96 21.91
CA SER A 235 -8.62 -2.47 23.29
C SER A 235 -7.20 -2.75 23.82
N GLY A 236 -6.14 -2.59 23.01
CA GLY A 236 -4.76 -2.91 23.40
C GLY A 236 -4.45 -4.42 23.44
N ASN A 237 -5.34 -5.28 22.94
CA ASN A 237 -5.12 -6.72 22.91
C ASN A 237 -4.28 -7.14 21.67
N LEU A 238 -2.99 -6.87 21.75
CA LEU A 238 -2.06 -7.11 20.64
C LEU A 238 -1.80 -8.61 20.38
N VAL A 239 -1.97 -9.46 21.38
CA VAL A 239 -1.89 -10.91 21.20
C VAL A 239 -3.03 -11.39 20.33
N GLN A 240 -4.25 -10.97 20.61
CA GLN A 240 -5.41 -11.27 19.78
C GLN A 240 -5.27 -10.71 18.37
N PHE A 241 -4.72 -9.51 18.22
CA PHE A 241 -4.39 -8.96 16.90
C PHE A 241 -3.42 -9.86 16.12
N GLY A 242 -2.36 -10.38 16.76
CA GLY A 242 -1.43 -11.32 16.16
C GLY A 242 -2.12 -12.62 15.70
N GLU A 243 -3.02 -13.17 16.52
CA GLU A 243 -3.83 -14.35 16.16
C GLU A 243 -4.76 -14.08 14.96
N LEU A 244 -5.39 -12.91 14.93
CA LEU A 244 -6.21 -12.47 13.79
C LEU A 244 -5.39 -12.28 12.50
N MET A 245 -4.12 -11.86 12.60
CA MET A 245 -3.22 -11.82 11.44
C MET A 245 -2.96 -13.21 10.87
N HIS A 246 -2.79 -14.23 11.75
CA HIS A 246 -2.64 -15.61 11.32
C HIS A 246 -3.91 -16.13 10.64
N GLU A 247 -5.06 -15.93 11.26
CA GLU A 247 -6.37 -16.28 10.72
C GLU A 247 -6.59 -15.64 9.33
N HIS A 248 -6.28 -14.35 9.19
CA HIS A 248 -6.32 -13.65 7.92
C HIS A 248 -5.41 -14.30 6.86
N TRP A 249 -4.18 -14.69 7.25
CA TRP A 249 -3.23 -15.31 6.33
C TRP A 249 -3.71 -16.64 5.81
N GLU A 250 -4.24 -17.50 6.68
CA GLU A 250 -4.77 -18.81 6.28
C GLU A 250 -5.91 -18.68 5.26
N HIS A 251 -6.80 -17.71 5.46
CA HIS A 251 -7.86 -17.41 4.48
C HIS A 251 -7.34 -16.78 3.20
N LYS A 252 -6.34 -15.91 3.30
CA LYS A 252 -5.75 -15.26 2.13
C LYS A 252 -5.07 -16.27 1.19
N LYS A 253 -4.39 -17.28 1.72
CA LYS A 253 -3.78 -18.36 0.91
C LYS A 253 -4.79 -19.09 0.03
N GLN A 254 -6.03 -19.21 0.49
CA GLN A 254 -7.10 -19.90 -0.25
C GLN A 254 -7.62 -19.13 -1.47
N ARG A 255 -7.31 -17.82 -1.62
CA ARG A 255 -7.79 -17.02 -2.74
C ARG A 255 -7.17 -17.40 -4.07
N SER A 256 -5.89 -17.73 -4.07
CA SER A 256 -5.15 -18.11 -5.27
C SER A 256 -3.95 -18.96 -4.91
N SER A 257 -3.65 -19.99 -5.71
CA SER A 257 -2.43 -20.80 -5.57
C SER A 257 -1.13 -19.99 -5.74
N ARG A 258 -1.23 -18.76 -6.27
CA ARG A 258 -0.10 -17.84 -6.45
C ARG A 258 0.16 -16.98 -5.22
N THR A 259 -0.70 -17.04 -4.18
CA THR A 259 -0.58 -16.17 -2.98
C THR A 259 0.62 -16.57 -2.13
N SER A 260 0.92 -17.85 -2.01
CA SER A 260 2.08 -18.39 -1.28
C SER A 260 2.88 -19.38 -2.15
N ASN A 261 4.01 -19.83 -1.64
CA ASN A 261 4.81 -20.93 -2.18
C ASN A 261 5.51 -21.67 -1.03
N GLU A 262 6.13 -22.81 -1.31
CA GLU A 262 6.80 -23.65 -0.30
C GLU A 262 7.82 -22.89 0.54
N GLN A 263 8.58 -21.98 -0.05
CA GLN A 263 9.58 -21.20 0.65
C GLN A 263 8.93 -20.17 1.61
N ILE A 264 7.88 -19.49 1.18
CA ILE A 264 7.11 -18.55 2.03
C ILE A 264 6.46 -19.32 3.19
N ASP A 265 5.88 -20.48 2.91
CA ASP A 265 5.23 -21.31 3.93
C ASP A 265 6.27 -21.86 4.94
N HIS A 266 7.46 -22.22 4.48
CA HIS A 266 8.58 -22.61 5.35
C HIS A 266 8.99 -21.47 6.28
N TRP A 267 9.24 -20.28 5.77
CA TRP A 267 9.60 -19.11 6.60
C TRP A 267 8.48 -18.71 7.55
N TYR A 268 7.24 -18.82 7.11
CA TYR A 268 6.10 -18.55 7.96
C TYR A 268 6.02 -19.54 9.14
N ALA A 269 6.20 -20.85 8.89
CA ALA A 269 6.25 -21.87 9.93
C ALA A 269 7.43 -21.64 10.89
N LEU A 270 8.62 -21.32 10.35
CA LEU A 270 9.80 -20.97 11.15
C LEU A 270 9.51 -19.82 12.10
N ALA A 271 8.90 -18.74 11.61
CA ALA A 271 8.54 -17.59 12.43
C ALA A 271 7.57 -17.95 13.56
N ARG A 272 6.54 -18.77 13.26
CA ARG A 272 5.57 -19.25 14.26
C ARG A 272 6.22 -20.08 15.40
N HIS A 273 7.23 -20.87 15.08
CA HIS A 273 7.98 -21.64 16.07
C HIS A 273 8.98 -20.79 16.88
N ASN A 274 9.29 -19.57 16.42
CA ASN A 274 10.29 -18.71 17.01
C ASN A 274 9.74 -17.34 17.45
N GLY A 275 8.61 -17.34 18.16
CA GLY A 275 8.12 -16.16 18.87
C GLY A 275 7.05 -15.33 18.14
N ALA A 276 6.73 -15.61 16.87
CA ALA A 276 5.62 -14.96 16.19
C ALA A 276 4.27 -15.48 16.69
N VAL A 277 3.38 -14.60 17.12
CA VAL A 277 1.98 -14.90 17.46
C VAL A 277 1.17 -15.11 16.19
N GLY A 278 1.48 -14.39 15.13
CA GLY A 278 0.87 -14.51 13.83
C GLY A 278 1.47 -13.52 12.85
N GLY A 279 1.09 -13.63 11.60
CA GLY A 279 1.64 -12.78 10.55
C GLY A 279 0.96 -13.02 9.20
N LYS A 280 1.44 -12.35 8.18
CA LYS A 280 1.00 -12.51 6.80
C LYS A 280 1.98 -11.93 5.80
N LEU A 281 1.86 -12.37 4.56
CA LEU A 281 2.51 -11.68 3.44
C LEU A 281 1.76 -10.37 3.15
N VAL A 282 2.48 -9.26 3.09
CA VAL A 282 1.92 -7.92 2.81
C VAL A 282 1.60 -7.77 1.31
N GLY A 283 0.59 -6.98 0.96
CA GLY A 283 0.15 -6.76 -0.42
C GLY A 283 -0.67 -7.93 -0.99
N ALA A 284 -0.71 -8.10 -2.31
CA ALA A 284 -1.54 -9.10 -2.99
C ALA A 284 -1.09 -10.55 -2.75
N GLY A 285 0.21 -10.78 -2.58
CA GLY A 285 0.79 -12.11 -2.39
C GLY A 285 1.92 -12.41 -3.36
N GLY A 286 2.48 -13.61 -3.28
CA GLY A 286 3.48 -14.14 -4.20
C GLY A 286 4.92 -13.66 -3.96
N GLY A 287 5.18 -12.81 -2.98
CA GLY A 287 6.49 -12.27 -2.60
C GLY A 287 6.39 -10.90 -1.93
N GLY A 288 7.51 -10.25 -1.71
CA GLY A 288 7.62 -8.97 -1.04
C GLY A 288 7.98 -9.11 0.43
N PHE A 289 7.08 -8.77 1.36
CA PHE A 289 7.39 -8.75 2.79
C PHE A 289 6.48 -9.69 3.59
N LEU A 290 7.09 -10.51 4.43
CA LEU A 290 6.42 -11.18 5.53
C LEU A 290 6.38 -10.23 6.74
N MET A 291 5.21 -10.03 7.29
CA MET A 291 4.95 -9.21 8.47
C MET A 291 4.43 -10.09 9.60
N PHE A 292 5.05 -9.98 10.78
CA PHE A 292 4.70 -10.76 11.96
C PHE A 292 4.51 -9.86 13.17
N TYR A 293 3.48 -10.15 13.98
CA TYR A 293 3.42 -9.69 15.35
C TYR A 293 4.10 -10.74 16.25
N ALA A 294 5.11 -10.34 17.02
CA ALA A 294 5.93 -11.24 17.81
C ALA A 294 5.74 -11.00 19.32
N ARG A 295 5.58 -12.08 20.08
CA ARG A 295 5.67 -12.04 21.55
C ARG A 295 7.13 -11.97 22.00
N ASP A 296 8.01 -12.69 21.30
CA ASP A 296 9.46 -12.61 21.48
C ASP A 296 10.11 -12.15 20.17
N ARG A 297 10.27 -10.82 20.06
CA ARG A 297 10.85 -10.19 18.88
C ARG A 297 12.31 -10.56 18.65
N ASN A 298 13.08 -10.81 19.73
CA ASN A 298 14.51 -11.12 19.62
C ASN A 298 14.73 -12.53 19.10
N LEU A 299 13.96 -13.49 19.60
CA LEU A 299 13.97 -14.86 19.10
C LEU A 299 13.56 -14.91 17.61
N LEU A 300 12.49 -14.18 17.25
CA LEU A 300 12.05 -14.10 15.86
C LEU A 300 13.12 -13.48 14.95
N ARG A 301 13.71 -12.34 15.33
CA ARG A 301 14.79 -11.69 14.56
C ARG A 301 15.94 -12.63 14.28
N HIS A 302 16.39 -13.33 15.33
CA HIS A 302 17.50 -14.26 15.20
C HIS A 302 17.18 -15.42 14.25
N ALA A 303 16.00 -16.02 14.39
CA ALA A 303 15.57 -17.12 13.54
C ALA A 303 15.45 -16.69 12.06
N MET A 304 14.84 -15.53 11.79
CA MET A 304 14.63 -15.04 10.42
C MET A 304 15.96 -14.59 9.78
N ALA A 305 16.86 -13.97 10.53
CA ALA A 305 18.21 -13.60 10.07
C ALA A 305 19.02 -14.84 9.69
N ASN A 306 18.99 -15.91 10.52
CA ASN A 306 19.65 -17.18 10.22
C ASN A 306 19.05 -17.87 8.97
N ALA A 307 17.80 -17.63 8.67
CA ALA A 307 17.13 -18.09 7.44
C ALA A 307 17.42 -17.20 6.22
N GLY A 308 18.25 -16.15 6.37
CA GLY A 308 18.65 -15.26 5.29
C GLY A 308 17.66 -14.15 4.93
N LEU A 309 16.68 -13.85 5.79
CA LEU A 309 15.73 -12.76 5.55
C LEU A 309 16.22 -11.46 6.20
N GLU A 310 16.18 -10.38 5.44
CA GLU A 310 16.50 -9.04 5.91
C GLU A 310 15.30 -8.39 6.59
N GLU A 311 15.48 -7.89 7.82
CA GLU A 311 14.49 -7.10 8.53
C GLU A 311 14.52 -5.65 8.03
N VAL A 312 13.36 -5.11 7.65
CA VAL A 312 13.17 -3.69 7.40
C VAL A 312 12.44 -3.08 8.58
N ARG A 313 13.16 -2.31 9.39
CA ARG A 313 12.57 -1.57 10.51
C ARG A 313 11.83 -0.35 10.03
N PHE A 314 10.72 -0.06 10.67
CA PHE A 314 9.88 1.09 10.34
C PHE A 314 9.26 1.69 11.61
N LYS A 315 8.75 2.91 11.46
CA LYS A 315 7.82 3.57 12.37
C LYS A 315 6.57 3.96 11.62
N PHE A 316 5.50 4.23 12.34
CA PHE A 316 4.28 4.75 11.70
C PHE A 316 4.47 6.22 11.27
N ASP A 317 4.01 6.54 10.06
CA ASP A 317 3.99 7.91 9.54
C ASP A 317 2.58 8.49 9.72
N PHE A 318 2.47 9.61 10.44
CA PHE A 318 1.20 10.30 10.71
C PHE A 318 0.98 11.53 9.83
N GLU A 319 1.88 11.79 8.89
CA GLU A 319 1.80 13.01 8.08
C GLU A 319 1.18 12.78 6.69
N GLY A 320 1.22 11.53 6.20
CA GLY A 320 0.77 11.21 4.86
C GLY A 320 1.57 11.92 3.76
N THR A 321 0.95 12.08 2.60
CA THR A 321 1.59 12.76 1.45
C THR A 321 1.73 14.24 1.67
N LYS A 322 2.97 14.75 1.65
CA LYS A 322 3.25 16.18 1.85
C LYS A 322 4.36 16.71 0.95
N VAL A 323 4.36 18.05 0.79
CA VAL A 323 5.51 18.79 0.23
C VAL A 323 6.50 19.02 1.36
N ILE A 324 7.76 18.64 1.14
CA ILE A 324 8.85 18.83 2.11
C ILE A 324 9.80 19.97 1.73
N LEU A 325 9.78 20.37 0.45
CA LEU A 325 10.48 21.55 -0.06
C LEU A 325 9.64 22.18 -1.19
N SER A 326 9.48 23.52 -1.14
CA SER A 326 8.77 24.30 -2.17
C SER A 326 9.42 25.67 -2.40
#